data_8144f82c5fa1e722ebba2ed6de18c518
#
_entry.id   8144f82c5fa1e722ebba2ed6de18c518
#
_cell.length_a   1.000
_cell.length_b   1.000
_cell.length_c   1.000
_cell.angle_alpha   90.00
_cell.angle_beta   90.00
_cell.angle_gamma   90.00
#
_symmetry.space_group_name_H-M   'P 1'
#
loop_
_entity.id
_entity.type
_entity.pdbx_description
1 polymer ?
#
loop_
_entity_poly.entity_id
_entity_poly.type
_entity_poly.pdbx_seq_one_letter_code
_entity_poly.pdbx_strand_id
1 'polypeptide(L)'
;MRVRHLRIQNFRGIEDSEIHFKTHTLLVGGNNAGKSTICEALDLVLGPERLYRRPVVDEHDFYLGRYLDEGGAPVEIRIDAILTQLTPEERRRFGDQHLRLWDDNASEFIDEEEGGVDRSGEEGVDWALPVCFIGRYDREEDDFVGDTFFCHPEPLIDADDTEALAELGAGLSRFSRSHKRLAGYVYLRALRTGSRALSLQRGSLLDTILQLGGDGSAEMWSDTLVKLGSLDPAVGDIPQLKDVREDLRERLGRFVNMAPGDDSAAFFASDLTRQHLREVVRLFVATQPSDHLVPYTKQGTGSVNLLVFALLTIIADLKGTQSVIFAMEEPEIALPPHTQRRVTRYVLSEMGQSIVTSHSAPVIEQFEPDSIVMLHRDGAKLIGTPIDPAKVKRKTYPTNKRQFAEAVLARGVLVVEGSTEAVVFPAVSAVLERVRADYTHLDFSGVSMFTAPGDGSIAKFGPIFKALGKKTWGVCDKPNGPLPQDVLDDRAEFDEFWESEELGIEDVLVKGIPIETQRRFLKDVSGRADYPTTNHPFDPAIDDTDVPTLVRKVLKARKGEAYAYAAVLIEHCETEAELPTELVDMLVAIDAELRGEPEVGFDPEATVPITDSEEADPEVATETTPPEETAET
;
A
#
# COMPACT_ATOMS: atom_id res chain seq x y z
N MET A 1 9.18 21.55 1.38
CA MET A 1 10.22 20.49 1.22
C MET A 1 9.58 19.21 0.73
N ARG A 2 10.29 18.43 -0.13
CA ARG A 2 9.79 17.16 -0.72
C ARG A 2 10.92 16.16 -0.88
N VAL A 3 10.64 14.87 -0.70
CA VAL A 3 11.52 13.77 -1.11
C VAL A 3 11.46 13.65 -2.63
N ARG A 4 12.58 13.69 -3.29
CA ARG A 4 12.69 13.54 -4.76
C ARG A 4 13.24 12.20 -5.18
N HIS A 5 14.25 11.74 -4.45
CA HIS A 5 14.96 10.51 -4.76
C HIS A 5 15.22 9.73 -3.48
N LEU A 6 15.16 8.41 -3.58
CA LEU A 6 15.52 7.47 -2.52
C LEU A 6 16.33 6.34 -3.13
N ARG A 7 17.51 6.09 -2.58
CA ARG A 7 18.29 4.90 -2.86
C ARG A 7 18.35 4.02 -1.64
N ILE A 8 18.12 2.73 -1.83
CA ILE A 8 18.10 1.73 -0.75
C ILE A 8 19.15 0.67 -1.10
N GLN A 9 20.03 0.36 -0.17
CA GLN A 9 21.04 -0.69 -0.31
C GLN A 9 21.03 -1.61 0.92
N ASN A 10 21.06 -2.91 0.67
CA ASN A 10 21.12 -4.00 1.67
C ASN A 10 20.00 -3.94 2.74
N PHE A 11 18.80 -3.51 2.38
CA PHE A 11 17.72 -3.38 3.34
C PHE A 11 16.58 -4.35 3.05
N ARG A 12 16.35 -5.29 3.96
CA ARG A 12 15.33 -6.35 3.89
C ARG A 12 15.42 -7.15 2.58
N GLY A 13 14.34 -7.21 1.83
CA GLY A 13 14.33 -7.87 0.54
C GLY A 13 14.95 -7.06 -0.62
N ILE A 14 15.63 -5.94 -0.38
CA ILE A 14 16.20 -5.05 -1.40
C ILE A 14 17.70 -5.03 -1.26
N GLU A 15 18.42 -5.51 -2.29
CA GLU A 15 19.86 -5.37 -2.38
C GLU A 15 20.25 -3.97 -2.85
N ASP A 16 19.63 -3.49 -3.93
CA ASP A 16 19.78 -2.13 -4.45
C ASP A 16 18.50 -1.67 -5.14
N SER A 17 18.14 -0.40 -4.96
CA SER A 17 16.96 0.20 -5.58
C SER A 17 17.09 1.70 -5.62
N GLU A 18 16.60 2.30 -6.71
CA GLU A 18 16.45 3.74 -6.84
C GLU A 18 15.00 4.09 -7.21
N ILE A 19 14.42 4.99 -6.44
CA ILE A 19 13.01 5.40 -6.60
C ILE A 19 12.92 6.92 -6.67
N HIS A 20 12.24 7.42 -7.71
CA HIS A 20 11.94 8.83 -7.88
C HIS A 20 10.52 9.14 -7.47
N PHE A 21 10.35 10.22 -6.71
CA PHE A 21 9.04 10.65 -6.22
C PHE A 21 8.60 11.96 -6.86
N LYS A 22 7.30 12.04 -7.17
CA LYS A 22 6.61 13.27 -7.52
C LYS A 22 5.95 13.90 -6.29
N THR A 23 5.18 14.97 -6.50
CA THR A 23 4.39 15.60 -5.42
C THR A 23 3.48 14.59 -4.75
N HIS A 24 2.80 13.78 -5.56
CA HIS A 24 2.02 12.65 -5.09
C HIS A 24 2.47 11.43 -5.86
N THR A 25 2.85 10.39 -5.15
CA THR A 25 3.33 9.14 -5.74
C THR A 25 2.53 7.97 -5.19
N LEU A 26 1.98 7.17 -6.08
CA LEU A 26 1.34 5.91 -5.75
C LEU A 26 2.27 4.76 -6.12
N LEU A 27 2.64 3.97 -5.14
CA LEU A 27 3.44 2.76 -5.31
C LEU A 27 2.51 1.56 -5.48
N VAL A 28 2.58 0.90 -6.62
CA VAL A 28 1.77 -0.28 -6.96
C VAL A 28 2.68 -1.44 -7.33
N GLY A 29 2.30 -2.64 -6.96
CA GLY A 29 3.06 -3.86 -7.26
C GLY A 29 2.46 -5.05 -6.55
N GLY A 30 2.93 -6.26 -6.81
CA GLY A 30 2.50 -7.47 -6.14
C GLY A 30 2.71 -7.45 -4.63
N ASN A 31 2.15 -8.43 -3.93
CA ASN A 31 2.51 -8.68 -2.55
C ASN A 31 4.02 -8.97 -2.48
N ASN A 32 4.70 -8.49 -1.46
CA ASN A 32 6.16 -8.57 -1.31
C ASN A 32 7.01 -7.83 -2.37
N ALA A 33 6.42 -6.99 -3.24
CA ALA A 33 7.17 -6.16 -4.19
C ALA A 33 8.06 -5.10 -3.52
N GLY A 34 8.00 -4.92 -2.20
CA GLY A 34 8.82 -3.94 -1.49
C GLY A 34 8.13 -2.60 -1.20
N LYS A 35 6.80 -2.47 -1.42
CA LYS A 35 6.06 -1.22 -1.15
C LYS A 35 6.23 -0.71 0.28
N SER A 36 5.98 -1.57 1.28
CA SER A 36 6.17 -1.25 2.70
C SER A 36 7.63 -0.98 3.05
N THR A 37 8.55 -1.71 2.43
CA THR A 37 9.99 -1.52 2.63
C THR A 37 10.45 -0.12 2.23
N ILE A 38 9.91 0.45 1.14
CA ILE A 38 10.19 1.85 0.73
C ILE A 38 9.69 2.84 1.79
N CYS A 39 8.46 2.67 2.29
CA CYS A 39 7.92 3.54 3.34
C CYS A 39 8.70 3.43 4.65
N GLU A 40 9.16 2.25 5.02
CA GLU A 40 9.97 2.03 6.22
C GLU A 40 11.41 2.54 6.05
N ALA A 41 12.00 2.45 4.86
CA ALA A 41 13.28 3.06 4.54
C ALA A 41 13.21 4.59 4.74
N LEU A 42 12.14 5.23 4.25
CA LEU A 42 11.89 6.64 4.50
C LEU A 42 11.70 6.94 6.00
N ASP A 43 11.07 6.05 6.77
CA ASP A 43 10.90 6.21 8.23
C ASP A 43 12.25 6.12 8.97
N LEU A 44 13.17 5.28 8.53
CA LEU A 44 14.54 5.24 9.08
C LEU A 44 15.28 6.57 8.86
N VAL A 45 15.20 7.13 7.65
CA VAL A 45 15.89 8.38 7.31
C VAL A 45 15.21 9.59 7.93
N LEU A 46 13.88 9.73 7.81
CA LEU A 46 13.14 10.96 8.10
C LEU A 46 12.24 10.88 9.34
N GLY A 47 11.90 9.68 9.80
CA GLY A 47 11.01 9.47 10.95
C GLY A 47 11.65 9.90 12.27
N PRO A 48 11.08 10.89 13.01
CA PRO A 48 11.70 11.43 14.21
C PRO A 48 11.69 10.47 15.40
N GLU A 49 10.83 9.45 15.40
CA GLU A 49 10.66 8.52 16.52
C GLU A 49 11.31 7.15 16.25
N ARG A 50 11.72 6.85 15.01
CA ARG A 50 12.23 5.53 14.61
C ARG A 50 13.53 5.17 15.31
N LEU A 51 14.47 6.10 15.45
CA LEU A 51 15.77 5.89 16.11
C LEU A 51 15.69 5.66 17.64
N TYR A 52 14.51 5.85 18.25
CA TYR A 52 14.30 5.59 19.68
C TYR A 52 13.78 4.18 19.96
N ARG A 53 13.46 3.42 18.93
CA ARG A 53 13.21 1.99 19.06
C ARG A 53 14.55 1.28 19.22
N ARG A 54 14.66 0.33 20.10
CA ARG A 54 15.85 -0.48 20.31
C ARG A 54 15.51 -1.95 20.10
N PRO A 55 16.26 -2.67 19.29
CA PRO A 55 17.30 -2.15 18.37
C PRO A 55 16.70 -1.25 17.26
N VAL A 56 17.53 -0.40 16.66
CA VAL A 56 17.11 0.48 15.53
C VAL A 56 16.88 -0.34 14.28
N VAL A 57 17.77 -1.30 14.03
CA VAL A 57 17.70 -2.35 13.00
C VAL A 57 18.09 -3.67 13.65
N ASP A 58 17.71 -4.78 13.05
CA ASP A 58 18.05 -6.13 13.50
C ASP A 58 18.57 -6.98 12.32
N GLU A 59 18.93 -8.24 12.56
CA GLU A 59 19.44 -9.14 11.53
C GLU A 59 18.51 -9.33 10.34
N HIS A 60 17.18 -9.25 10.53
CA HIS A 60 16.18 -9.40 9.47
C HIS A 60 16.01 -8.14 8.62
N ASP A 61 16.54 -7.00 9.07
CA ASP A 61 16.57 -5.78 8.28
C ASP A 61 17.70 -5.78 7.23
N PHE A 62 18.67 -6.73 7.28
CA PHE A 62 19.71 -6.88 6.27
C PHE A 62 19.24 -7.77 5.12
N TYR A 63 19.70 -7.44 3.89
CA TYR A 63 19.36 -8.25 2.71
C TYR A 63 19.81 -9.70 2.90
N LEU A 64 18.87 -10.65 2.78
CA LEU A 64 19.07 -12.08 3.07
C LEU A 64 19.65 -12.39 4.47
N GLY A 65 19.47 -11.49 5.44
CA GLY A 65 20.07 -11.65 6.78
C GLY A 65 21.59 -11.53 6.82
N ARG A 66 22.21 -11.02 5.75
CA ARG A 66 23.69 -10.93 5.61
C ARG A 66 24.20 -9.63 6.23
N TYR A 67 24.30 -9.59 7.55
CA TYR A 67 24.90 -8.45 8.28
C TYR A 67 26.44 -8.54 8.40
N LEU A 68 27.05 -9.68 7.99
CA LEU A 68 28.49 -9.88 7.85
C LEU A 68 28.78 -10.41 6.44
N ASP A 69 29.89 -9.96 5.85
CA ASP A 69 30.39 -10.49 4.59
C ASP A 69 31.12 -11.85 4.78
N GLU A 70 31.62 -12.44 3.69
CA GLU A 70 32.34 -13.72 3.73
C GLU A 70 33.67 -13.65 4.55
N GLY A 71 34.24 -12.47 4.70
CA GLY A 71 35.43 -12.19 5.54
C GLY A 71 35.06 -11.91 6.99
N GLY A 72 33.76 -11.84 7.27
CA GLY A 72 33.21 -11.49 8.57
C GLY A 72 33.18 -9.98 8.85
N ALA A 73 33.47 -9.08 7.88
CA ALA A 73 33.31 -7.64 8.08
C ALA A 73 31.82 -7.24 8.11
N PRO A 74 31.44 -6.23 8.92
CA PRO A 74 30.06 -5.76 8.95
C PRO A 74 29.62 -5.22 7.60
N VAL A 75 28.44 -5.67 7.13
CA VAL A 75 27.75 -5.13 5.96
C VAL A 75 26.88 -3.95 6.43
N GLU A 76 26.84 -2.88 5.65
CA GLU A 76 26.04 -1.71 5.96
C GLU A 76 24.72 -1.73 5.22
N ILE A 77 23.63 -1.43 5.94
CA ILE A 77 22.39 -0.90 5.36
C ILE A 77 22.65 0.56 5.07
N ARG A 78 22.45 1.00 3.81
CA ARG A 78 22.53 2.40 3.44
C ARG A 78 21.25 2.84 2.72
N ILE A 79 20.66 3.94 3.22
CA ILE A 79 19.45 4.51 2.64
C ILE A 79 19.69 6.00 2.45
N ASP A 80 19.84 6.43 1.19
CA ASP A 80 20.08 7.82 0.84
C ASP A 80 18.77 8.47 0.37
N ALA A 81 18.44 9.65 0.89
CA ALA A 81 17.26 10.43 0.49
C ALA A 81 17.67 11.85 0.09
N ILE A 82 17.10 12.35 -1.00
CA ILE A 82 17.32 13.69 -1.50
C ILE A 82 16.06 14.51 -1.30
N LEU A 83 16.18 15.58 -0.51
CA LEU A 83 15.09 16.51 -0.19
C LEU A 83 15.26 17.81 -0.97
N THR A 84 14.25 18.20 -1.73
CA THR A 84 14.22 19.43 -2.54
C THR A 84 13.11 20.38 -2.11
N GLN A 85 12.99 21.53 -2.76
CA GLN A 85 11.95 22.53 -2.50
C GLN A 85 11.96 23.01 -1.04
N LEU A 86 13.16 23.24 -0.49
CA LEU A 86 13.33 23.79 0.85
C LEU A 86 13.02 25.29 0.86
N THR A 87 12.21 25.70 1.83
CA THR A 87 12.00 27.14 2.09
C THR A 87 13.30 27.80 2.59
N PRO A 88 13.45 29.12 2.45
CA PRO A 88 14.62 29.84 2.98
C PRO A 88 14.82 29.67 4.48
N GLU A 89 13.74 29.43 5.24
CA GLU A 89 13.81 29.15 6.67
C GLU A 89 14.35 27.74 6.94
N GLU A 90 13.86 26.75 6.21
CA GLU A 90 14.34 25.36 6.30
C GLU A 90 15.82 25.26 5.95
N ARG A 91 16.29 25.93 4.86
CA ARG A 91 17.70 25.99 4.49
C ARG A 91 18.56 26.52 5.64
N ARG A 92 18.20 27.66 6.23
CA ARG A 92 18.93 28.23 7.37
C ARG A 92 18.96 27.32 8.59
N ARG A 93 17.88 26.55 8.83
CA ARG A 93 17.78 25.66 10.00
C ARG A 93 18.54 24.36 9.82
N PHE A 94 18.65 23.83 8.59
CA PHE A 94 19.52 22.69 8.27
C PHE A 94 20.99 23.11 8.15
N GLY A 95 21.25 24.33 7.68
CA GLY A 95 22.59 24.87 7.39
C GLY A 95 22.91 24.79 5.90
N ASP A 96 23.23 25.95 5.32
CA ASP A 96 23.51 26.06 3.88
C ASP A 96 24.70 25.18 3.43
N GLN A 97 25.64 24.88 4.35
CA GLN A 97 26.78 24.01 4.08
C GLN A 97 26.40 22.54 3.77
N HIS A 98 25.17 22.12 4.09
CA HIS A 98 24.70 20.77 3.84
C HIS A 98 23.91 20.65 2.51
N LEU A 99 23.75 21.77 1.79
CA LEU A 99 22.97 21.82 0.54
C LEU A 99 23.89 21.63 -0.68
N ARG A 100 23.35 20.97 -1.71
CA ARG A 100 23.95 20.87 -3.06
C ARG A 100 22.91 21.22 -4.12
N LEU A 101 23.35 21.66 -5.29
CA LEU A 101 22.47 21.84 -6.43
C LEU A 101 22.10 20.46 -7.03
N TRP A 102 20.84 20.29 -7.33
CA TRP A 102 20.26 19.07 -7.89
C TRP A 102 19.52 19.39 -9.19
N ASP A 103 19.82 18.65 -10.24
CA ASP A 103 19.06 18.68 -11.50
C ASP A 103 17.99 17.58 -11.49
N ASP A 104 16.72 17.96 -11.39
CA ASP A 104 15.58 17.06 -11.38
C ASP A 104 15.42 16.28 -12.70
N ASN A 105 15.87 16.85 -13.83
CA ASN A 105 15.72 16.22 -15.15
C ASN A 105 16.80 15.15 -15.37
N ALA A 106 18.04 15.45 -14.95
CA ALA A 106 19.14 14.50 -15.02
C ALA A 106 19.14 13.52 -13.84
N SER A 107 18.47 13.88 -12.71
CA SER A 107 18.50 13.16 -11.43
C SER A 107 19.90 13.04 -10.86
N GLU A 108 20.70 14.10 -10.97
CA GLU A 108 22.10 14.15 -10.57
C GLU A 108 22.42 15.44 -9.82
N PHE A 109 23.47 15.39 -8.99
CA PHE A 109 24.03 16.58 -8.38
C PHE A 109 24.88 17.34 -9.39
N ILE A 110 24.76 18.65 -9.39
CA ILE A 110 25.59 19.53 -10.20
C ILE A 110 26.89 19.79 -9.42
N ASP A 111 28.02 19.42 -9.99
CA ASP A 111 29.32 19.68 -9.39
C ASP A 111 29.72 21.15 -9.53
N GLU A 112 30.20 21.75 -8.44
CA GLU A 112 30.60 23.16 -8.39
C GLU A 112 31.84 23.46 -9.27
N GLU A 113 32.55 22.44 -9.73
CA GLU A 113 33.82 22.58 -10.49
C GLU A 113 33.64 22.94 -11.97
N GLU A 114 32.48 22.79 -12.56
CA GLU A 114 32.22 23.13 -13.95
C GLU A 114 31.89 24.61 -14.16
N GLY A 115 32.87 25.47 -13.93
CA GLY A 115 32.91 26.82 -14.49
C GLY A 115 32.28 27.95 -13.70
N GLY A 116 31.92 27.79 -12.43
CA GLY A 116 31.53 28.90 -11.54
C GLY A 116 30.24 29.63 -11.96
N VAL A 117 29.37 29.02 -12.75
CA VAL A 117 28.08 29.58 -13.13
C VAL A 117 27.03 29.14 -12.11
N ASP A 118 26.44 30.11 -11.43
CA ASP A 118 25.30 29.84 -10.55
C ASP A 118 24.07 29.37 -11.39
N ARG A 119 23.79 28.08 -11.37
CA ARG A 119 22.66 27.45 -12.09
C ARG A 119 21.38 27.38 -11.26
N SER A 120 21.34 27.96 -10.08
CA SER A 120 20.19 27.89 -9.15
C SER A 120 18.91 28.54 -9.67
N GLY A 121 18.95 29.21 -10.83
CA GLY A 121 17.78 29.81 -11.48
C GLY A 121 17.31 29.08 -12.75
N GLU A 122 17.95 27.97 -13.11
CA GLU A 122 17.54 27.18 -14.27
C GLU A 122 16.31 26.32 -13.96
N GLU A 123 15.47 26.09 -14.98
CA GLU A 123 14.27 25.25 -14.85
C GLU A 123 14.66 23.79 -14.57
N GLY A 124 14.16 23.25 -13.46
CA GLY A 124 14.49 21.90 -13.00
C GLY A 124 15.69 21.81 -12.08
N VAL A 125 16.40 22.92 -11.80
CA VAL A 125 17.53 22.96 -10.85
C VAL A 125 17.08 23.57 -9.53
N ASP A 126 17.29 22.87 -8.41
CA ASP A 126 16.95 23.33 -7.07
C ASP A 126 18.03 22.95 -6.04
N TRP A 127 18.06 23.70 -4.94
CA TRP A 127 18.88 23.33 -3.79
C TRP A 127 18.29 22.11 -3.10
N ALA A 128 19.11 21.09 -2.93
CA ALA A 128 18.75 19.83 -2.32
C ALA A 128 19.55 19.55 -1.06
N LEU A 129 18.91 18.86 -0.12
CA LEU A 129 19.51 18.36 1.10
C LEU A 129 19.68 16.84 1.00
N PRO A 130 20.90 16.33 0.76
CA PRO A 130 21.18 14.90 0.78
C PRO A 130 21.34 14.43 2.23
N VAL A 131 20.58 13.40 2.62
CA VAL A 131 20.66 12.77 3.94
C VAL A 131 20.70 11.26 3.78
N CYS A 132 21.40 10.56 4.66
CA CYS A 132 21.46 9.10 4.63
C CYS A 132 21.26 8.49 6.02
N PHE A 133 20.64 7.32 6.04
CA PHE A 133 20.67 6.41 7.18
C PHE A 133 21.73 5.35 6.92
N ILE A 134 22.54 5.06 7.95
CA ILE A 134 23.52 3.98 7.95
C ILE A 134 23.22 3.09 9.15
N GLY A 135 23.09 1.79 8.91
CA GLY A 135 22.89 0.79 9.94
C GLY A 135 23.85 -0.37 9.76
N ARG A 136 24.42 -0.89 10.83
CA ARG A 136 25.31 -2.04 10.81
C ARG A 136 25.33 -2.79 12.12
N TYR A 137 25.91 -3.99 12.11
CA TYR A 137 26.24 -4.73 13.30
C TYR A 137 27.53 -4.17 13.92
N ASP A 138 27.48 -3.88 15.22
CA ASP A 138 28.62 -3.45 16.00
C ASP A 138 29.16 -4.66 16.79
N ARG A 139 30.41 -5.03 16.47
CA ARG A 139 31.05 -6.21 17.09
C ARG A 139 31.48 -5.99 18.54
N GLU A 140 31.76 -4.75 18.92
CA GLU A 140 32.24 -4.43 20.25
C GLU A 140 31.08 -4.47 21.25
N GLU A 141 29.94 -3.95 20.84
CA GLU A 141 28.71 -3.91 21.65
C GLU A 141 27.86 -5.18 21.49
N ASP A 142 28.16 -6.07 20.50
CA ASP A 142 27.34 -7.24 20.12
C ASP A 142 25.89 -6.87 19.90
N ASP A 143 25.65 -5.74 19.20
CA ASP A 143 24.32 -5.18 18.97
C ASP A 143 24.26 -4.50 17.58
N PHE A 144 23.04 -4.23 17.13
CA PHE A 144 22.81 -3.52 15.87
C PHE A 144 22.65 -2.03 16.13
N VAL A 145 23.43 -1.23 15.43
CA VAL A 145 23.44 0.24 15.55
C VAL A 145 22.99 0.91 14.23
N GLY A 146 22.42 2.09 14.35
CA GLY A 146 22.04 2.89 13.19
C GLY A 146 21.76 4.33 13.56
N ASP A 147 22.14 5.24 12.64
CA ASP A 147 21.86 6.67 12.79
C ASP A 147 21.72 7.35 11.42
N THR A 148 21.27 8.59 11.41
CA THR A 148 21.06 9.37 10.19
C THR A 148 22.03 10.54 10.14
N PHE A 149 22.54 10.83 8.94
CA PHE A 149 23.59 11.81 8.71
C PHE A 149 23.25 12.74 7.54
N PHE A 150 23.85 13.91 7.51
CA PHE A 150 23.96 14.73 6.33
C PHE A 150 25.06 14.12 5.42
N CYS A 151 24.78 13.94 4.13
CA CYS A 151 25.73 13.38 3.19
C CYS A 151 26.71 14.43 2.61
N HIS A 152 26.46 15.72 2.90
CA HIS A 152 27.31 16.82 2.43
C HIS A 152 27.59 17.79 3.59
N PRO A 153 28.80 18.37 3.68
CA PRO A 153 29.98 18.05 2.86
C PRO A 153 30.52 16.64 3.16
N GLU A 154 31.19 16.05 2.17
CA GLU A 154 31.91 14.80 2.37
C GLU A 154 33.05 15.00 3.36
N PRO A 155 33.20 14.10 4.35
CA PRO A 155 34.27 14.23 5.33
C PRO A 155 35.61 14.00 4.70
N LEU A 156 36.58 14.87 5.01
CA LEU A 156 38.00 14.68 4.65
C LEU A 156 38.66 13.79 5.72
N ILE A 157 38.50 12.48 5.61
CA ILE A 157 39.12 11.51 6.49
C ILE A 157 40.38 10.98 5.77
N ASP A 158 41.49 10.92 6.48
CA ASP A 158 42.72 10.30 5.97
C ASP A 158 42.46 8.80 5.75
N ALA A 159 42.79 8.29 4.57
CA ALA A 159 42.59 6.88 4.24
C ALA A 159 43.36 5.91 5.17
N ASP A 160 44.39 6.40 5.86
CA ASP A 160 45.17 5.64 6.81
C ASP A 160 44.58 5.69 8.25
N ASP A 161 43.60 6.54 8.53
CA ASP A 161 42.91 6.64 9.83
C ASP A 161 41.82 5.57 9.98
N THR A 162 42.26 4.35 10.30
CA THR A 162 41.39 3.19 10.46
C THR A 162 40.41 3.32 11.61
N GLU A 163 40.71 4.11 12.66
CA GLU A 163 39.84 4.35 13.81
C GLU A 163 38.67 5.28 13.41
N ALA A 164 38.98 6.38 12.72
CA ALA A 164 37.93 7.28 12.21
C ALA A 164 37.04 6.60 11.15
N LEU A 165 37.60 5.77 10.28
CA LEU A 165 36.87 5.00 9.28
C LEU A 165 36.00 3.89 9.90
N ALA A 166 36.33 3.41 11.09
CA ALA A 166 35.56 2.42 11.82
C ALA A 166 34.29 3.00 12.52
N GLU A 167 34.21 4.32 12.69
CA GLU A 167 33.04 4.97 13.28
C GLU A 167 31.82 4.88 12.34
N LEU A 168 30.63 4.75 12.92
CA LEU A 168 29.37 4.78 12.16
C LEU A 168 29.19 6.16 11.51
N GLY A 169 29.08 6.19 10.18
CA GLY A 169 28.97 7.43 9.42
C GLY A 169 30.26 8.24 9.28
N ALA A 170 31.41 7.65 9.63
CA ALA A 170 32.78 8.10 9.33
C ALA A 170 32.93 9.63 9.09
N GLY A 171 32.87 10.44 10.15
CA GLY A 171 33.04 11.91 10.09
C GLY A 171 31.83 12.70 9.53
N LEU A 172 30.75 12.06 9.11
CA LEU A 172 29.54 12.75 8.69
C LEU A 172 28.83 13.45 9.87
N SER A 173 28.23 14.60 9.61
CA SER A 173 27.44 15.32 10.62
C SER A 173 26.09 14.63 10.86
N ARG A 174 25.72 14.42 12.12
CA ARG A 174 24.45 13.74 12.48
C ARG A 174 23.21 14.55 12.10
N PHE A 175 22.26 13.90 11.44
CA PHE A 175 20.92 14.41 11.17
C PHE A 175 20.02 14.12 12.39
N SER A 176 20.00 15.04 13.34
CA SER A 176 19.37 14.86 14.65
C SER A 176 17.83 14.75 14.59
N ARG A 177 17.22 14.32 15.71
CA ARG A 177 15.77 14.28 15.88
C ARG A 177 15.09 15.63 15.60
N SER A 178 15.73 16.75 15.97
CA SER A 178 15.19 18.09 15.67
C SER A 178 15.16 18.35 14.15
N HIS A 179 16.16 17.91 13.42
CA HIS A 179 16.18 17.97 11.96
C HIS A 179 15.09 17.07 11.34
N LYS A 180 14.91 15.84 11.84
CA LYS A 180 13.83 14.95 11.40
C LYS A 180 12.44 15.54 11.65
N ARG A 181 12.23 16.21 12.79
CA ARG A 181 10.97 16.92 13.08
C ARG A 181 10.74 18.12 12.14
N LEU A 182 11.81 18.82 11.76
CA LEU A 182 11.74 19.88 10.77
C LEU A 182 11.39 19.34 9.39
N ALA A 183 11.91 18.17 9.02
CA ALA A 183 11.61 17.48 7.76
C ALA A 183 10.12 17.13 7.62
N GLY A 184 9.38 17.05 8.72
CA GLY A 184 7.93 16.94 8.67
C GLY A 184 7.38 15.62 8.15
N TYR A 185 8.18 14.57 8.14
CA TYR A 185 7.74 13.25 7.70
C TYR A 185 6.77 12.62 8.70
N VAL A 186 5.68 12.08 8.18
CA VAL A 186 4.65 11.37 8.94
C VAL A 186 4.33 10.06 8.23
N TYR A 187 4.57 8.95 8.90
CA TYR A 187 4.34 7.62 8.36
C TYR A 187 3.14 6.94 9.02
N LEU A 188 2.20 6.54 8.21
CA LEU A 188 1.08 5.69 8.57
C LEU A 188 1.29 4.30 8.02
N ARG A 189 1.64 3.40 8.89
CA ARG A 189 1.64 1.96 8.59
C ARG A 189 0.23 1.48 8.34
N ALA A 190 0.10 0.39 7.57
CA ALA A 190 -1.18 -0.28 7.37
C ALA A 190 -1.95 -0.40 8.68
N LEU A 191 -3.18 0.04 8.70
CA LEU A 191 -3.97 0.47 9.88
C LEU A 191 -4.30 -0.62 10.93
N ARG A 192 -3.51 -1.67 11.02
CA ARG A 192 -3.57 -2.62 12.17
C ARG A 192 -3.24 -1.96 13.51
N THR A 193 -2.65 -0.76 13.50
CA THR A 193 -2.22 -0.01 14.69
C THR A 193 -3.05 1.24 14.98
N GLY A 194 -4.30 1.32 14.54
CA GLY A 194 -5.19 2.46 14.85
C GLY A 194 -5.28 2.77 16.34
N SER A 195 -5.17 1.76 17.21
CA SER A 195 -5.14 1.92 18.66
C SER A 195 -3.97 2.77 19.14
N ARG A 196 -2.78 2.59 18.58
CA ARG A 196 -1.58 3.37 18.94
C ARG A 196 -1.64 4.79 18.37
N ALA A 197 -2.14 4.96 17.15
CA ALA A 197 -2.27 6.27 16.51
C ALA A 197 -3.19 7.22 17.31
N LEU A 198 -4.27 6.69 17.88
CA LEU A 198 -5.27 7.41 18.66
C LEU A 198 -4.99 7.47 20.18
N SER A 199 -3.87 6.90 20.62
CA SER A 199 -3.42 7.00 22.02
C SER A 199 -2.65 8.30 22.25
N LEU A 200 -2.37 8.63 23.50
CA LEU A 200 -1.48 9.73 23.88
C LEU A 200 -0.03 9.27 24.13
N GLN A 201 0.31 8.05 23.76
CA GLN A 201 1.67 7.53 23.87
C GLN A 201 2.64 8.35 23.02
N ARG A 202 3.91 8.37 23.42
CA ARG A 202 4.95 9.12 22.69
C ARG A 202 5.06 8.64 21.24
N GLY A 203 5.06 9.60 20.31
CA GLY A 203 5.14 9.35 18.88
C GLY A 203 3.82 8.91 18.23
N SER A 204 2.69 8.95 18.94
CA SER A 204 1.36 8.81 18.36
C SER A 204 0.94 10.08 17.61
N LEU A 205 -0.13 10.01 16.81
CA LEU A 205 -0.65 11.20 16.12
C LEU A 205 -1.17 12.26 17.09
N LEU A 206 -1.87 11.86 18.15
CA LEU A 206 -2.34 12.79 19.18
C LEU A 206 -1.18 13.44 19.93
N ASP A 207 -0.12 12.69 20.28
CA ASP A 207 1.08 13.27 20.88
C ASP A 207 1.77 14.26 19.94
N THR A 208 1.83 13.97 18.65
CA THR A 208 2.36 14.86 17.62
C THR A 208 1.55 16.14 17.52
N ILE A 209 0.21 16.07 17.53
CA ILE A 209 -0.68 17.26 17.52
C ILE A 209 -0.42 18.13 18.75
N LEU A 210 -0.35 17.52 19.93
CA LEU A 210 -0.09 18.25 21.17
C LEU A 210 1.30 18.93 21.17
N GLN A 211 2.31 18.30 20.57
CA GLN A 211 3.65 18.89 20.45
C GLN A 211 3.69 20.04 19.43
N LEU A 212 2.90 19.97 18.36
CA LEU A 212 2.81 21.01 17.34
C LEU A 212 1.96 22.20 17.78
N GLY A 213 0.99 21.99 18.68
CA GLY A 213 0.06 23.01 19.16
C GLY A 213 0.69 24.07 20.08
N GLY A 214 2.01 24.00 20.37
CA GLY A 214 2.76 25.01 21.10
C GLY A 214 3.14 24.66 22.55
N ASP A 215 3.66 25.64 23.30
CA ASP A 215 4.25 25.46 24.64
C ASP A 215 3.26 24.98 25.72
N GLY A 216 1.96 24.98 25.45
CA GLY A 216 0.92 24.59 26.42
C GLY A 216 0.87 23.11 26.79
N SER A 217 1.59 22.23 26.10
CA SER A 217 1.54 20.78 26.41
C SER A 217 2.13 20.42 27.78
N ALA A 218 3.15 21.13 28.22
CA ALA A 218 3.75 20.94 29.56
C ALA A 218 2.83 21.41 30.69
N GLU A 219 2.16 22.53 30.49
CA GLU A 219 1.17 23.10 31.41
C GLU A 219 -0.07 22.20 31.48
N MET A 220 -0.57 21.73 30.33
CA MET A 220 -1.71 20.80 30.25
C MET A 220 -1.50 19.55 31.11
N TRP A 221 -0.33 18.93 31.04
CA TRP A 221 -0.03 17.76 31.86
C TRP A 221 0.07 18.11 33.35
N SER A 222 0.66 19.26 33.68
CA SER A 222 0.74 19.74 35.07
C SER A 222 -0.65 20.04 35.65
N ASP A 223 -1.49 20.72 34.89
CA ASP A 223 -2.87 21.01 35.28
C ASP A 223 -3.71 19.77 35.44
N THR A 224 -3.52 18.79 34.55
CA THR A 224 -4.23 17.50 34.63
C THR A 224 -3.81 16.71 35.86
N LEU A 225 -2.52 16.69 36.20
CA LEU A 225 -2.01 16.04 37.40
C LEU A 225 -2.56 16.73 38.68
N VAL A 226 -2.60 18.07 38.72
CA VAL A 226 -3.18 18.81 39.83
C VAL A 226 -4.68 18.49 39.99
N LYS A 227 -5.44 18.44 38.87
CA LYS A 227 -6.87 18.11 38.91
C LYS A 227 -7.10 16.68 39.38
N LEU A 228 -6.30 15.72 38.92
CA LEU A 228 -6.37 14.33 39.37
C LEU A 228 -5.97 14.19 40.84
N GLY A 229 -4.91 14.87 41.26
CA GLY A 229 -4.53 14.93 42.66
C GLY A 229 -5.63 15.51 43.58
N SER A 230 -6.45 16.42 43.06
CA SER A 230 -7.61 16.93 43.79
C SER A 230 -8.78 15.93 43.94
N LEU A 231 -8.75 14.82 43.23
CA LEU A 231 -9.74 13.73 43.35
C LEU A 231 -9.35 12.71 44.46
N ASP A 232 -8.11 12.75 44.95
CA ASP A 232 -7.59 11.80 45.94
C ASP A 232 -8.41 11.73 47.23
N PRO A 233 -8.91 12.85 47.82
CA PRO A 233 -9.77 12.74 49.00
C PRO A 233 -10.98 11.84 48.80
N ALA A 234 -11.54 11.82 47.59
CA ALA A 234 -12.71 11.03 47.29
C ALA A 234 -12.44 9.52 47.28
N VAL A 235 -11.25 9.07 46.88
CA VAL A 235 -10.84 7.67 46.91
C VAL A 235 -10.48 7.23 48.35
N GLY A 236 -9.73 8.09 49.06
CA GLY A 236 -9.34 7.84 50.45
C GLY A 236 -10.53 7.82 51.42
N ASP A 237 -11.64 8.46 51.10
CA ASP A 237 -12.86 8.53 51.93
C ASP A 237 -13.82 7.37 51.71
N ILE A 238 -13.57 6.46 50.76
CA ILE A 238 -14.35 5.21 50.62
C ILE A 238 -14.17 4.37 51.89
N PRO A 239 -15.26 4.07 52.67
CA PRO A 239 -15.13 3.42 53.98
C PRO A 239 -14.29 2.16 53.97
N GLN A 240 -14.47 1.29 52.96
CA GLN A 240 -13.74 0.04 52.81
C GLN A 240 -12.24 0.25 52.58
N LEU A 241 -11.86 1.24 51.82
CA LEU A 241 -10.44 1.57 51.57
C LEU A 241 -9.80 2.27 52.77
N LYS A 242 -10.59 3.05 53.51
CA LYS A 242 -10.14 3.67 54.75
C LYS A 242 -9.80 2.65 55.81
N ASP A 243 -10.68 1.66 56.02
CA ASP A 243 -10.45 0.59 56.97
C ASP A 243 -9.19 -0.23 56.61
N VAL A 244 -9.02 -0.61 55.34
CA VAL A 244 -7.83 -1.32 54.84
C VAL A 244 -6.57 -0.48 55.02
N ARG A 245 -6.62 0.82 54.76
CA ARG A 245 -5.49 1.74 54.91
C ARG A 245 -5.04 1.80 56.39
N GLU A 246 -5.97 1.92 57.31
CA GLU A 246 -5.70 2.00 58.74
C GLU A 246 -5.08 0.66 59.24
N ASP A 247 -5.62 -0.47 58.82
CA ASP A 247 -5.11 -1.81 59.18
C ASP A 247 -3.71 -2.05 58.59
N LEU A 248 -3.49 -1.65 57.34
CA LEU A 248 -2.18 -1.73 56.67
C LEU A 248 -1.13 -0.88 57.39
N ARG A 249 -1.49 0.33 57.80
CA ARG A 249 -0.61 1.26 58.51
C ARG A 249 -0.24 0.72 59.90
N GLU A 250 -1.20 0.18 60.62
CA GLU A 250 -0.92 -0.46 61.93
C GLU A 250 0.05 -1.65 61.77
N ARG A 251 -0.15 -2.49 60.79
CA ARG A 251 0.69 -3.65 60.54
C ARG A 251 2.09 -3.28 60.06
N LEU A 252 2.20 -2.34 59.13
CA LEU A 252 3.49 -1.85 58.64
C LEU A 252 4.30 -1.15 59.73
N GLY A 253 3.64 -0.39 60.63
CA GLY A 253 4.29 0.25 61.77
C GLY A 253 4.98 -0.71 62.75
N ARG A 254 4.66 -2.01 62.70
CA ARG A 254 5.34 -3.05 63.47
C ARG A 254 6.69 -3.47 62.87
N PHE A 255 6.92 -3.16 61.61
CA PHE A 255 8.10 -3.63 60.87
C PHE A 255 8.98 -2.47 60.39
N VAL A 256 8.40 -1.31 60.12
CA VAL A 256 9.09 -0.14 59.57
C VAL A 256 8.68 1.11 60.33
N ASN A 257 9.64 1.99 60.58
CA ASN A 257 9.38 3.28 61.22
C ASN A 257 8.71 4.20 60.18
N MET A 258 7.40 4.36 60.28
CA MET A 258 6.62 5.17 59.32
C MET A 258 6.61 6.64 59.74
N ALA A 259 6.46 7.54 58.78
CA ALA A 259 6.32 8.96 59.04
C ALA A 259 5.08 9.23 59.92
N PRO A 260 5.16 10.20 60.87
CA PRO A 260 4.00 10.54 61.69
C PRO A 260 2.94 11.25 60.84
N GLY A 261 1.69 10.82 60.96
CA GLY A 261 0.53 11.43 60.33
C GLY A 261 -0.34 10.46 59.51
N ASP A 262 -1.54 10.90 59.21
CA ASP A 262 -2.53 10.05 58.50
C ASP A 262 -2.13 9.82 57.04
N ASP A 263 -1.24 10.61 56.49
CA ASP A 263 -0.78 10.56 55.09
C ASP A 263 0.37 9.58 54.87
N SER A 264 0.78 8.81 55.89
CA SER A 264 1.87 7.86 55.77
C SER A 264 1.54 6.60 54.91
N ALA A 265 0.26 6.36 54.63
CA ALA A 265 -0.24 5.41 53.64
C ALA A 265 -1.51 5.98 53.02
N ALA A 266 -1.61 5.99 51.68
CA ALA A 266 -2.75 6.52 50.97
C ALA A 266 -3.05 5.68 49.73
N PHE A 267 -4.33 5.65 49.32
CA PHE A 267 -4.76 5.11 48.05
C PHE A 267 -4.97 6.24 47.06
N PHE A 268 -4.34 6.15 45.89
CA PHE A 268 -4.47 7.10 44.79
C PHE A 268 -5.21 6.45 43.64
N ALA A 269 -5.94 7.24 42.86
CA ALA A 269 -6.65 6.78 41.67
C ALA A 269 -5.72 6.48 40.50
N SER A 270 -4.48 6.96 40.53
CA SER A 270 -3.46 6.74 39.51
C SER A 270 -2.06 7.00 40.07
N ASP A 271 -1.02 6.57 39.36
CA ASP A 271 0.38 6.84 39.72
C ASP A 271 0.75 8.34 39.63
N LEU A 272 -0.17 9.23 39.23
CA LEU A 272 0.01 10.67 39.08
C LEU A 272 1.30 11.05 38.31
N THR A 273 1.68 10.20 37.34
CA THR A 273 2.80 10.46 36.44
C THR A 273 2.32 10.87 35.05
N ARG A 274 3.12 11.66 34.35
CA ARG A 274 2.82 12.02 32.95
C ARG A 274 2.74 10.79 32.05
N GLN A 275 3.53 9.77 32.32
CA GLN A 275 3.52 8.52 31.57
C GLN A 275 2.20 7.77 31.77
N HIS A 276 1.78 7.59 33.01
CA HIS A 276 0.52 6.94 33.32
C HIS A 276 -0.69 7.67 32.74
N LEU A 277 -0.70 9.02 32.78
CA LEU A 277 -1.75 9.80 32.14
C LEU A 277 -1.84 9.53 30.63
N ARG A 278 -0.71 9.39 29.95
CA ARG A 278 -0.67 9.05 28.51
C ARG A 278 -1.26 7.66 28.21
N GLU A 279 -1.21 6.75 29.17
CA GLU A 279 -1.75 5.40 29.07
C GLU A 279 -3.24 5.34 29.42
N VAL A 280 -3.70 6.14 30.37
CA VAL A 280 -5.08 6.11 30.89
C VAL A 280 -6.04 6.98 30.08
N VAL A 281 -5.59 8.16 29.63
CA VAL A 281 -6.46 9.07 28.86
C VAL A 281 -6.78 8.49 27.50
N ARG A 282 -8.06 8.31 27.20
CA ARG A 282 -8.58 7.68 25.97
C ARG A 282 -9.51 8.65 25.24
N LEU A 283 -9.51 8.56 23.91
CA LEU A 283 -10.47 9.24 23.06
C LEU A 283 -11.79 8.46 23.04
N PHE A 284 -12.89 9.15 23.32
CA PHE A 284 -14.24 8.61 23.20
C PHE A 284 -14.95 9.34 22.07
N VAL A 285 -15.71 8.60 21.25
CA VAL A 285 -16.37 9.15 20.07
C VAL A 285 -17.80 8.60 19.97
N ALA A 286 -18.76 9.46 19.63
CA ALA A 286 -20.09 9.06 19.20
C ALA A 286 -20.15 9.09 17.66
N THR A 287 -20.30 7.94 17.02
CA THR A 287 -20.39 7.83 15.54
C THR A 287 -21.83 7.89 15.02
N GLN A 288 -22.80 7.87 15.93
CA GLN A 288 -24.23 8.04 15.65
C GLN A 288 -24.79 9.18 16.51
N PRO A 289 -25.92 9.79 16.11
CA PRO A 289 -26.62 10.75 16.96
C PRO A 289 -27.11 10.07 18.24
N SER A 290 -26.25 9.97 19.22
CA SER A 290 -26.53 9.48 20.56
C SER A 290 -25.62 10.17 21.57
N ASP A 291 -26.11 10.35 22.78
CA ASP A 291 -25.31 10.91 23.87
C ASP A 291 -24.29 9.91 24.46
N HIS A 292 -24.26 8.68 23.90
CA HIS A 292 -23.37 7.64 24.38
C HIS A 292 -22.02 7.70 23.67
N LEU A 293 -21.00 8.11 24.40
CA LEU A 293 -19.61 8.11 23.96
C LEU A 293 -18.99 6.74 24.17
N VAL A 294 -18.39 6.18 23.14
CA VAL A 294 -17.73 4.87 23.18
C VAL A 294 -16.22 5.05 22.96
N PRO A 295 -15.36 4.36 23.74
CA PRO A 295 -13.91 4.42 23.49
C PRO A 295 -13.59 4.04 22.04
N TYR A 296 -12.65 4.73 21.41
CA TYR A 296 -12.27 4.43 20.03
C TYR A 296 -11.86 2.96 19.82
N THR A 297 -11.31 2.29 20.83
CA THR A 297 -10.92 0.88 20.80
C THR A 297 -12.11 -0.09 20.63
N LYS A 298 -13.32 0.38 20.88
CA LYS A 298 -14.57 -0.38 20.68
C LYS A 298 -15.30 0.04 19.39
N GLN A 299 -14.73 0.94 18.60
CA GLN A 299 -15.26 1.33 17.28
C GLN A 299 -14.85 0.32 16.21
N GLY A 300 -15.66 0.24 15.13
CA GLY A 300 -15.29 -0.57 13.95
C GLY A 300 -14.04 0.00 13.26
N THR A 301 -13.26 -0.87 12.62
CA THR A 301 -12.00 -0.53 11.96
C THR A 301 -12.13 0.65 10.99
N GLY A 302 -13.21 0.71 10.19
CA GLY A 302 -13.43 1.83 9.28
C GLY A 302 -13.60 3.18 9.99
N SER A 303 -14.27 3.22 11.16
CA SER A 303 -14.41 4.44 11.97
C SER A 303 -13.08 4.87 12.57
N VAL A 304 -12.28 3.90 13.06
CA VAL A 304 -10.92 4.15 13.57
C VAL A 304 -10.04 4.75 12.48
N ASN A 305 -10.11 4.22 11.26
CA ASN A 305 -9.34 4.72 10.13
C ASN A 305 -9.72 6.16 9.75
N LEU A 306 -11.00 6.49 9.78
CA LEU A 306 -11.46 7.86 9.54
C LEU A 306 -11.03 8.82 10.66
N LEU A 307 -10.98 8.37 11.92
CA LEU A 307 -10.43 9.15 13.03
C LEU A 307 -8.94 9.42 12.86
N VAL A 308 -8.17 8.39 12.51
CA VAL A 308 -6.74 8.54 12.19
C VAL A 308 -6.56 9.56 11.06
N PHE A 309 -7.36 9.45 10.01
CA PHE A 309 -7.32 10.39 8.90
C PHE A 309 -7.66 11.82 9.34
N ALA A 310 -8.67 12.02 10.19
CA ALA A 310 -9.00 13.32 10.73
C ALA A 310 -7.84 13.93 11.55
N LEU A 311 -7.13 13.11 12.35
CA LEU A 311 -5.93 13.61 13.08
C LEU A 311 -4.81 14.04 12.13
N LEU A 312 -4.64 13.35 11.00
CA LEU A 312 -3.64 13.74 9.99
C LEU A 312 -3.97 15.09 9.36
N THR A 313 -5.25 15.37 9.11
CA THR A 313 -5.66 16.68 8.59
C THR A 313 -5.29 17.79 9.59
N ILE A 314 -5.48 17.55 10.89
CA ILE A 314 -5.08 18.50 11.95
C ILE A 314 -3.55 18.71 11.94
N ILE A 315 -2.75 17.64 11.79
CA ILE A 315 -1.28 17.77 11.70
C ILE A 315 -0.88 18.58 10.47
N ALA A 316 -1.52 18.36 9.33
CA ALA A 316 -1.27 19.11 8.11
C ALA A 316 -1.56 20.61 8.30
N ASP A 317 -2.70 20.96 8.90
CA ASP A 317 -3.09 22.33 9.18
C ASP A 317 -2.10 23.02 10.14
N LEU A 318 -1.69 22.35 11.22
CA LEU A 318 -0.76 22.90 12.22
C LEU A 318 0.65 23.14 11.67
N LYS A 319 1.13 22.32 10.74
CA LYS A 319 2.46 22.46 10.11
C LYS A 319 2.46 23.43 8.91
N GLY A 320 1.28 23.78 8.40
CA GLY A 320 1.12 24.36 7.08
C GLY A 320 1.20 23.25 6.01
N THR A 321 0.19 23.17 5.19
CA THR A 321 -0.06 22.05 4.24
C THR A 321 1.09 21.72 3.31
N GLN A 322 1.96 22.69 3.02
CA GLN A 322 3.12 22.55 2.12
C GLN A 322 4.35 21.87 2.74
N SER A 323 4.39 21.71 4.07
CA SER A 323 5.60 21.29 4.80
C SER A 323 5.53 19.85 5.31
N VAL A 324 4.51 19.08 4.93
CA VAL A 324 4.33 17.71 5.43
C VAL A 324 4.48 16.69 4.32
N ILE A 325 5.32 15.70 4.56
CA ILE A 325 5.53 14.53 3.71
C ILE A 325 4.77 13.37 4.34
N PHE A 326 3.70 12.90 3.69
CA PHE A 326 2.91 11.77 4.15
C PHE A 326 3.28 10.50 3.42
N ALA A 327 3.71 9.48 4.16
CA ALA A 327 3.76 8.11 3.68
C ALA A 327 2.58 7.32 4.28
N MET A 328 1.77 6.70 3.45
CA MET A 328 0.59 5.95 3.87
C MET A 328 0.56 4.57 3.22
N GLU A 329 0.41 3.54 4.05
CA GLU A 329 0.16 2.18 3.56
C GLU A 329 -1.32 1.88 3.59
N GLU A 330 -1.82 1.38 2.46
CA GLU A 330 -3.15 0.84 2.27
C GLU A 330 -4.26 1.66 2.96
N PRO A 331 -4.40 2.96 2.64
CA PRO A 331 -5.39 3.83 3.29
C PRO A 331 -6.84 3.36 3.09
N GLU A 332 -7.05 2.42 2.18
CA GLU A 332 -8.34 1.82 1.84
C GLU A 332 -8.85 0.78 2.83
N ILE A 333 -8.01 0.24 3.72
CA ILE A 333 -8.41 -0.86 4.62
C ILE A 333 -9.69 -0.52 5.38
N ALA A 334 -10.67 -1.43 5.30
CA ALA A 334 -11.98 -1.33 5.93
C ALA A 334 -12.81 -0.08 5.55
N LEU A 335 -12.48 0.61 4.46
CA LEU A 335 -13.27 1.71 3.93
C LEU A 335 -14.07 1.30 2.68
N PRO A 336 -15.33 1.70 2.55
CA PRO A 336 -16.09 1.45 1.32
C PRO A 336 -15.54 2.30 0.16
N PRO A 337 -15.70 1.84 -1.12
CA PRO A 337 -15.07 2.47 -2.29
C PRO A 337 -15.30 3.99 -2.45
N HIS A 338 -16.49 4.48 -2.12
CA HIS A 338 -16.79 5.92 -2.17
C HIS A 338 -16.01 6.73 -1.12
N THR A 339 -15.77 6.16 0.05
CA THR A 339 -14.96 6.78 1.11
C THR A 339 -13.48 6.75 0.73
N GLN A 340 -12.98 5.64 0.17
CA GLN A 340 -11.61 5.55 -0.37
C GLN A 340 -11.34 6.66 -1.37
N ARG A 341 -12.22 6.86 -2.36
CA ARG A 341 -12.10 7.97 -3.32
C ARG A 341 -12.08 9.34 -2.65
N ARG A 342 -12.92 9.55 -1.64
CA ARG A 342 -12.99 10.84 -0.92
C ARG A 342 -11.72 11.13 -0.14
N VAL A 343 -11.21 10.13 0.60
CA VAL A 343 -9.96 10.22 1.37
C VAL A 343 -8.79 10.50 0.43
N THR A 344 -8.67 9.74 -0.67
CA THR A 344 -7.59 9.91 -1.63
C THR A 344 -7.62 11.31 -2.27
N ARG A 345 -8.79 11.79 -2.71
CA ARG A 345 -8.90 13.15 -3.26
C ARG A 345 -8.47 14.23 -2.27
N TYR A 346 -8.87 14.08 -1.01
CA TYR A 346 -8.44 15.01 0.03
C TYR A 346 -6.92 15.02 0.19
N VAL A 347 -6.30 13.84 0.24
CA VAL A 347 -4.83 13.72 0.31
C VAL A 347 -4.15 14.43 -0.86
N LEU A 348 -4.66 14.22 -2.09
CA LEU A 348 -4.10 14.83 -3.29
C LEU A 348 -4.31 16.35 -3.38
N SER A 349 -5.35 16.90 -2.74
CA SER A 349 -5.64 18.33 -2.78
C SER A 349 -5.00 19.13 -1.65
N GLU A 350 -4.87 18.54 -0.45
CA GLU A 350 -4.53 19.28 0.75
C GLU A 350 -3.11 18.98 1.28
N MET A 351 -2.48 17.86 0.87
CA MET A 351 -1.17 17.49 1.40
C MET A 351 -0.03 18.02 0.52
N GLY A 352 1.07 18.46 1.13
CA GLY A 352 2.26 18.97 0.43
C GLY A 352 2.96 17.93 -0.42
N GLN A 353 3.16 16.73 0.12
CA GLN A 353 3.60 15.53 -0.60
C GLN A 353 2.94 14.30 0.00
N SER A 354 2.55 13.35 -0.84
CA SER A 354 2.07 12.04 -0.39
C SER A 354 2.73 10.90 -1.15
N ILE A 355 3.15 9.89 -0.40
CA ILE A 355 3.67 8.62 -0.90
C ILE A 355 2.70 7.55 -0.41
N VAL A 356 1.93 6.96 -1.31
CA VAL A 356 0.83 6.05 -0.97
C VAL A 356 1.11 4.68 -1.55
N THR A 357 0.91 3.64 -0.77
CA THR A 357 0.85 2.26 -1.28
C THR A 357 -0.60 1.80 -1.30
N SER A 358 -1.05 1.14 -2.35
CA SER A 358 -2.43 0.68 -2.45
C SER A 358 -2.60 -0.53 -3.36
N HIS A 359 -3.56 -1.39 -3.01
CA HIS A 359 -4.09 -2.47 -3.84
C HIS A 359 -5.54 -2.20 -4.28
N SER A 360 -6.04 -0.98 -4.11
CA SER A 360 -7.43 -0.63 -4.39
C SER A 360 -7.58 0.12 -5.71
N ALA A 361 -8.32 -0.45 -6.66
CA ALA A 361 -8.68 0.23 -7.89
C ALA A 361 -9.36 1.61 -7.65
N PRO A 362 -10.31 1.78 -6.70
CA PRO A 362 -10.85 3.08 -6.31
C PRO A 362 -9.83 4.12 -5.85
N VAL A 363 -8.69 3.71 -5.29
CA VAL A 363 -7.58 4.60 -4.91
C VAL A 363 -6.75 4.94 -6.14
N ILE A 364 -6.33 3.92 -6.90
CA ILE A 364 -5.48 4.05 -8.10
C ILE A 364 -6.12 4.99 -9.12
N GLU A 365 -7.43 4.88 -9.37
CA GLU A 365 -8.16 5.72 -10.34
C GLU A 365 -8.16 7.22 -10.02
N GLN A 366 -7.74 7.63 -8.81
CA GLN A 366 -7.64 9.04 -8.41
C GLN A 366 -6.29 9.66 -8.77
N PHE A 367 -5.27 8.85 -9.02
CA PHE A 367 -3.94 9.33 -9.40
C PHE A 367 -3.83 9.55 -10.92
N GLU A 368 -3.03 10.53 -11.31
CA GLU A 368 -2.64 10.66 -12.71
C GLU A 368 -1.60 9.59 -13.07
N PRO A 369 -1.55 9.10 -14.32
CA PRO A 369 -0.67 8.00 -14.72
C PRO A 369 0.79 8.21 -14.34
N ASP A 370 1.32 9.40 -14.53
CA ASP A 370 2.69 9.75 -14.26
C ASP A 370 3.05 9.82 -12.75
N SER A 371 2.04 9.77 -11.90
CA SER A 371 2.18 9.69 -10.44
C SER A 371 2.14 8.24 -9.92
N ILE A 372 1.89 7.28 -10.79
CA ILE A 372 1.84 5.86 -10.45
C ILE A 372 3.19 5.24 -10.80
N VAL A 373 3.83 4.62 -9.81
CA VAL A 373 5.10 3.91 -9.97
C VAL A 373 4.84 2.42 -9.78
N MET A 374 5.07 1.65 -10.83
CA MET A 374 5.00 0.20 -10.80
C MET A 374 6.28 -0.36 -10.21
N LEU A 375 6.14 -1.14 -9.15
CA LEU A 375 7.26 -1.83 -8.50
C LEU A 375 7.31 -3.28 -8.99
N HIS A 376 8.46 -3.68 -9.49
CA HIS A 376 8.75 -5.05 -9.89
C HIS A 376 10.19 -5.42 -9.50
N ARG A 377 10.47 -6.69 -9.40
CA ARG A 377 11.80 -7.20 -9.10
C ARG A 377 12.49 -7.68 -10.37
N ASP A 378 13.76 -7.35 -10.47
CA ASP A 378 14.69 -7.94 -11.43
C ASP A 378 15.83 -8.58 -10.62
N GLY A 379 15.68 -9.85 -10.31
CA GLY A 379 16.52 -10.54 -9.35
C GLY A 379 16.48 -9.90 -7.95
N ALA A 380 17.64 -9.46 -7.48
CA ALA A 380 17.82 -8.81 -6.17
C ALA A 380 17.47 -7.30 -6.17
N LYS A 381 17.33 -6.71 -7.37
CA LYS A 381 17.02 -5.29 -7.53
C LYS A 381 15.52 -5.04 -7.50
N LEU A 382 15.12 -3.98 -6.83
CA LEU A 382 13.77 -3.45 -6.91
C LEU A 382 13.76 -2.27 -7.90
N ILE A 383 12.93 -2.37 -8.92
CA ILE A 383 12.80 -1.36 -9.97
C ILE A 383 11.44 -0.67 -9.83
N GLY A 384 11.46 0.66 -9.80
CA GLY A 384 10.27 1.50 -9.85
C GLY A 384 10.10 2.13 -11.24
N THR A 385 9.10 1.69 -12.00
CA THR A 385 8.80 2.21 -13.34
C THR A 385 7.59 3.15 -13.28
N PRO A 386 7.75 4.46 -13.53
CA PRO A 386 6.61 5.37 -13.65
C PRO A 386 5.83 5.09 -14.94
N ILE A 387 4.51 5.28 -14.89
CA ILE A 387 3.69 5.18 -16.10
C ILE A 387 3.96 6.40 -16.98
N ASP A 388 4.40 6.16 -18.22
CA ASP A 388 4.67 7.23 -19.20
C ASP A 388 3.36 7.88 -19.69
N PRO A 389 3.09 9.14 -19.34
CA PRO A 389 1.86 9.83 -19.76
C PRO A 389 1.79 10.07 -21.28
N ALA A 390 2.91 10.02 -21.99
CA ALA A 390 2.92 10.17 -23.45
C ALA A 390 2.32 8.93 -24.15
N LYS A 391 2.49 7.76 -23.57
CA LYS A 391 1.90 6.50 -24.05
C LYS A 391 0.41 6.41 -23.72
N VAL A 392 -0.03 6.99 -22.60
CA VAL A 392 -1.44 7.00 -22.18
C VAL A 392 -2.12 8.28 -22.64
N LYS A 393 -2.79 8.26 -23.80
CA LYS A 393 -3.44 9.45 -24.35
C LYS A 393 -4.41 10.09 -23.35
N ARG A 394 -4.29 11.41 -23.13
CA ARG A 394 -5.15 12.22 -22.22
C ARG A 394 -6.65 12.00 -22.37
N LYS A 395 -7.14 11.57 -23.54
CA LYS A 395 -8.57 11.31 -23.79
C LYS A 395 -9.00 9.90 -23.41
N THR A 396 -8.10 8.92 -23.42
CA THR A 396 -8.41 7.49 -23.21
C THR A 396 -8.42 7.12 -21.74
N TYR A 397 -7.50 7.69 -20.96
CA TYR A 397 -7.39 7.42 -19.53
C TYR A 397 -8.63 7.82 -18.72
N PRO A 398 -9.21 9.03 -18.87
CA PRO A 398 -10.40 9.42 -18.10
C PRO A 398 -11.61 8.53 -18.32
N THR A 399 -11.72 7.92 -19.49
CA THR A 399 -12.88 7.08 -19.85
C THR A 399 -12.80 5.68 -19.24
N ASN A 400 -11.58 5.16 -19.05
CA ASN A 400 -11.33 3.76 -18.62
C ASN A 400 -10.51 3.66 -17.33
N LYS A 401 -10.51 4.70 -16.49
CA LYS A 401 -9.69 4.76 -15.26
C LYS A 401 -9.82 3.52 -14.37
N ARG A 402 -11.03 3.00 -14.19
CA ARG A 402 -11.29 1.84 -13.36
C ARG A 402 -10.67 0.57 -13.95
N GLN A 403 -10.94 0.26 -15.21
CA GLN A 403 -10.35 -0.91 -15.88
C GLN A 403 -8.82 -0.81 -15.95
N PHE A 404 -8.29 0.40 -16.17
CA PHE A 404 -6.86 0.65 -16.14
C PHE A 404 -6.27 0.38 -14.74
N ALA A 405 -6.95 0.79 -13.68
CA ALA A 405 -6.54 0.51 -12.32
C ALA A 405 -6.54 -0.99 -11.99
N GLU A 406 -7.55 -1.73 -12.48
CA GLU A 406 -7.62 -3.19 -12.36
C GLU A 406 -6.47 -3.85 -13.15
N ALA A 407 -6.22 -3.43 -14.39
CA ALA A 407 -5.13 -3.92 -15.23
C ALA A 407 -3.74 -3.65 -14.63
N VAL A 408 -3.54 -2.51 -13.98
CA VAL A 408 -2.29 -2.18 -13.27
C VAL A 408 -2.02 -3.15 -12.10
N LEU A 409 -3.06 -3.67 -11.46
CA LEU A 409 -2.94 -4.64 -10.36
C LEU A 409 -2.73 -6.09 -10.85
N ALA A 410 -3.10 -6.40 -12.09
CA ALA A 410 -3.05 -7.74 -12.64
C ALA A 410 -1.61 -8.20 -12.95
N ARG A 411 -1.39 -9.52 -13.08
CA ARG A 411 -0.16 -10.12 -13.61
C ARG A 411 -0.09 -9.98 -15.13
N GLY A 412 -1.23 -10.19 -15.79
CA GLY A 412 -1.38 -10.05 -17.21
C GLY A 412 -2.68 -9.36 -17.61
N VAL A 413 -2.73 -8.84 -18.82
CA VAL A 413 -3.86 -8.08 -19.33
C VAL A 413 -4.29 -8.64 -20.67
N LEU A 414 -5.54 -9.10 -20.75
CA LEU A 414 -6.18 -9.48 -22.01
C LEU A 414 -6.98 -8.30 -22.54
N VAL A 415 -6.48 -7.70 -23.61
CA VAL A 415 -7.11 -6.52 -24.26
C VAL A 415 -8.10 -7.00 -25.32
N VAL A 416 -9.36 -6.63 -25.16
CA VAL A 416 -10.47 -7.04 -26.04
C VAL A 416 -11.19 -5.84 -26.63
N GLU A 417 -11.99 -6.06 -27.67
CA GLU A 417 -12.67 -5.02 -28.41
C GLU A 417 -13.86 -4.42 -27.67
N GLY A 418 -14.67 -5.29 -27.04
CA GLY A 418 -15.96 -4.86 -26.51
C GLY A 418 -16.35 -5.54 -25.19
N SER A 419 -17.51 -5.09 -24.68
CA SER A 419 -18.08 -5.61 -23.43
C SER A 419 -18.65 -7.03 -23.56
N THR A 420 -18.88 -7.51 -24.78
CA THR A 420 -19.32 -8.90 -25.02
C THR A 420 -18.17 -9.87 -24.78
N GLU A 421 -17.00 -9.58 -25.34
CA GLU A 421 -15.75 -10.33 -25.11
C GLU A 421 -15.39 -10.35 -23.63
N ALA A 422 -15.52 -9.20 -22.96
CA ALA A 422 -15.22 -9.08 -21.53
C ALA A 422 -16.06 -10.01 -20.63
N VAL A 423 -17.25 -10.44 -21.06
CA VAL A 423 -18.07 -11.44 -20.34
C VAL A 423 -17.91 -12.86 -20.90
N VAL A 424 -17.55 -13.01 -22.18
CA VAL A 424 -17.37 -14.30 -22.84
C VAL A 424 -16.13 -15.03 -22.34
N PHE A 425 -14.97 -14.37 -22.32
CA PHE A 425 -13.71 -15.00 -21.90
C PHE A 425 -13.75 -15.54 -20.46
N PRO A 426 -14.22 -14.80 -19.44
CA PRO A 426 -14.39 -15.34 -18.10
C PRO A 426 -15.40 -16.50 -18.05
N ALA A 427 -16.48 -16.47 -18.84
CA ALA A 427 -17.45 -17.54 -18.87
C ALA A 427 -16.87 -18.84 -19.49
N VAL A 428 -16.11 -18.73 -20.59
CA VAL A 428 -15.39 -19.89 -21.16
C VAL A 428 -14.35 -20.42 -20.18
N SER A 429 -13.60 -19.53 -19.54
CA SER A 429 -12.63 -19.87 -18.51
C SER A 429 -13.24 -20.65 -17.34
N ALA A 430 -14.43 -20.26 -16.87
CA ALA A 430 -15.15 -20.94 -15.81
C ALA A 430 -15.62 -22.35 -16.22
N VAL A 431 -16.04 -22.54 -17.47
CA VAL A 431 -16.38 -23.87 -17.99
C VAL A 431 -15.13 -24.74 -18.11
N LEU A 432 -14.03 -24.18 -18.65
CA LEU A 432 -12.74 -24.89 -18.77
C LEU A 432 -12.22 -25.37 -17.42
N GLU A 433 -12.20 -24.51 -16.40
CA GLU A 433 -11.76 -24.88 -15.04
C GLU A 433 -12.57 -26.05 -14.47
N ARG A 434 -13.88 -26.10 -14.77
CA ARG A 434 -14.76 -27.20 -14.33
C ARG A 434 -14.49 -28.53 -15.03
N VAL A 435 -14.12 -28.50 -16.33
CA VAL A 435 -14.02 -29.71 -17.17
C VAL A 435 -12.60 -30.17 -17.42
N ARG A 436 -11.59 -29.35 -17.15
CA ARG A 436 -10.19 -29.59 -17.43
C ARG A 436 -9.33 -29.41 -16.17
N ALA A 437 -8.83 -30.49 -15.60
CA ALA A 437 -8.10 -30.52 -14.34
C ALA A 437 -6.74 -29.77 -14.37
N ASP A 438 -6.18 -29.55 -15.55
CA ASP A 438 -4.90 -28.89 -15.79
C ASP A 438 -5.07 -27.42 -16.26
N TYR A 439 -6.24 -26.83 -16.11
CA TYR A 439 -6.50 -25.44 -16.45
C TYR A 439 -6.85 -24.61 -15.21
N THR A 440 -6.39 -23.37 -15.17
CA THR A 440 -6.63 -22.42 -14.09
C THR A 440 -7.44 -21.23 -14.60
N HIS A 441 -8.48 -20.83 -13.86
CA HIS A 441 -9.32 -19.68 -14.22
C HIS A 441 -8.50 -18.37 -14.34
N LEU A 442 -8.88 -17.51 -15.29
CA LEU A 442 -8.22 -16.21 -15.53
C LEU A 442 -8.04 -15.37 -14.27
N ASP A 443 -9.07 -15.28 -13.42
CA ASP A 443 -9.00 -14.52 -12.18
C ASP A 443 -7.96 -15.10 -11.21
N PHE A 444 -7.88 -16.42 -11.11
CA PHE A 444 -6.89 -17.08 -10.25
C PHE A 444 -5.47 -16.92 -10.81
N SER A 445 -5.32 -16.93 -12.14
CA SER A 445 -4.04 -16.64 -12.80
C SER A 445 -3.65 -15.17 -12.75
N GLY A 446 -4.54 -14.29 -12.26
CA GLY A 446 -4.30 -12.86 -12.12
C GLY A 446 -4.37 -12.09 -13.45
N VAL A 447 -5.19 -12.53 -14.39
CA VAL A 447 -5.42 -11.85 -15.67
C VAL A 447 -6.61 -10.91 -15.57
N SER A 448 -6.40 -9.63 -15.91
CA SER A 448 -7.47 -8.63 -16.01
C SER A 448 -7.93 -8.46 -17.45
N MET A 449 -9.25 -8.37 -17.63
CA MET A 449 -9.85 -8.00 -18.90
C MET A 449 -9.82 -6.49 -19.09
N PHE A 450 -9.30 -6.01 -20.22
CA PHE A 450 -9.31 -4.60 -20.57
C PHE A 450 -10.05 -4.37 -21.88
N THR A 451 -11.17 -3.65 -21.81
CA THR A 451 -11.98 -3.31 -22.99
C THR A 451 -11.45 -2.04 -23.64
N ALA A 452 -10.90 -2.16 -24.83
CA ALA A 452 -10.42 -1.01 -25.59
C ALA A 452 -11.60 -0.17 -26.10
N PRO A 453 -11.47 1.18 -26.14
CA PRO A 453 -12.54 2.04 -26.63
C PRO A 453 -12.61 2.03 -28.18
N GLY A 454 -13.05 0.91 -28.77
CA GLY A 454 -13.27 0.68 -30.22
C GLY A 454 -12.11 -0.03 -30.92
N ASP A 455 -12.44 -0.65 -32.05
CA ASP A 455 -11.66 -1.62 -32.83
C ASP A 455 -10.23 -1.18 -33.17
N GLY A 456 -10.05 0.06 -33.54
CA GLY A 456 -8.74 0.60 -33.91
C GLY A 456 -7.83 0.98 -32.76
N SER A 457 -8.24 0.72 -31.50
CA SER A 457 -7.47 1.14 -30.33
C SER A 457 -6.81 0.00 -29.55
N ILE A 458 -7.18 -1.27 -29.79
CA ILE A 458 -6.65 -2.44 -29.08
C ILE A 458 -5.11 -2.46 -29.12
N ALA A 459 -4.54 -2.35 -30.31
CA ALA A 459 -3.09 -2.41 -30.53
C ALA A 459 -2.29 -1.41 -29.67
N LYS A 460 -2.87 -0.23 -29.36
CA LYS A 460 -2.20 0.83 -28.61
C LYS A 460 -1.96 0.51 -27.12
N PHE A 461 -2.67 -0.49 -26.58
CA PHE A 461 -2.56 -0.84 -25.18
C PHE A 461 -1.45 -1.88 -24.90
N GLY A 462 -1.04 -2.67 -25.90
CA GLY A 462 0.09 -3.60 -25.77
C GLY A 462 1.37 -2.91 -25.29
N PRO A 463 1.88 -1.90 -26.00
CA PRO A 463 3.08 -1.16 -25.60
C PRO A 463 2.95 -0.54 -24.19
N ILE A 464 1.73 -0.10 -23.81
CA ILE A 464 1.49 0.52 -22.50
C ILE A 464 1.64 -0.52 -21.39
N PHE A 465 0.92 -1.63 -21.46
CA PHE A 465 0.93 -2.64 -20.41
C PHE A 465 2.25 -3.40 -20.36
N LYS A 466 2.88 -3.67 -21.49
CA LYS A 466 4.21 -4.26 -21.55
C LYS A 466 5.27 -3.39 -20.89
N ALA A 467 5.22 -2.07 -21.12
CA ALA A 467 6.11 -1.12 -20.43
C ALA A 467 5.91 -1.10 -18.91
N LEU A 468 4.76 -1.57 -18.39
CA LEU A 468 4.48 -1.76 -16.97
C LEU A 468 4.89 -3.14 -16.45
N GLY A 469 5.60 -3.94 -17.24
CA GLY A 469 6.03 -5.28 -16.87
C GLY A 469 4.88 -6.30 -16.84
N LYS A 470 3.78 -6.05 -17.58
CA LYS A 470 2.64 -6.96 -17.65
C LYS A 470 2.78 -7.90 -18.84
N LYS A 471 2.35 -9.16 -18.67
CA LYS A 471 2.04 -10.00 -19.81
C LYS A 471 0.83 -9.45 -20.55
N THR A 472 0.88 -9.42 -21.86
CA THR A 472 -0.12 -8.74 -22.67
C THR A 472 -0.61 -9.60 -23.81
N TRP A 473 -1.92 -9.79 -23.87
CA TRP A 473 -2.59 -10.50 -24.95
C TRP A 473 -3.63 -9.60 -25.59
N GLY A 474 -3.74 -9.66 -26.91
CA GLY A 474 -4.72 -8.90 -27.65
C GLY A 474 -5.62 -9.81 -28.48
N VAL A 475 -6.92 -9.49 -28.52
CA VAL A 475 -7.90 -10.18 -29.35
C VAL A 475 -8.71 -9.16 -30.12
N CYS A 476 -8.79 -9.31 -31.43
CA CYS A 476 -9.68 -8.49 -32.26
C CYS A 476 -10.48 -9.33 -33.25
N ASP A 477 -11.60 -8.77 -33.68
CA ASP A 477 -12.38 -9.31 -34.79
C ASP A 477 -11.59 -9.22 -36.11
N LYS A 478 -12.06 -9.93 -37.13
CA LYS A 478 -11.47 -9.88 -38.48
C LYS A 478 -11.45 -8.47 -39.03
N PRO A 479 -10.28 -7.90 -39.38
CA PRO A 479 -10.20 -6.56 -39.95
C PRO A 479 -10.88 -6.45 -41.31
N ASN A 480 -11.51 -5.29 -41.59
CA ASN A 480 -12.18 -5.04 -42.85
C ASN A 480 -11.24 -4.64 -43.99
N GLY A 481 -9.91 -4.81 -43.85
CA GLY A 481 -8.92 -4.46 -44.86
C GLY A 481 -7.49 -4.44 -44.34
N PRO A 482 -6.49 -4.08 -45.16
CA PRO A 482 -5.11 -4.01 -44.73
C PRO A 482 -4.91 -2.98 -43.62
N LEU A 483 -4.18 -3.37 -42.56
CA LEU A 483 -3.91 -2.49 -41.43
C LEU A 483 -2.72 -1.57 -41.73
N PRO A 484 -2.73 -0.33 -41.21
CA PRO A 484 -1.58 0.55 -41.22
C PRO A 484 -0.36 -0.04 -40.51
N GLN A 485 0.86 0.35 -40.93
CA GLN A 485 2.09 -0.23 -40.38
C GLN A 485 2.25 0.05 -38.88
N ASP A 486 1.90 1.23 -38.42
CA ASP A 486 1.93 1.61 -37.02
C ASP A 486 1.04 0.73 -36.12
N VAL A 487 -0.09 0.26 -36.64
CA VAL A 487 -0.97 -0.69 -35.95
C VAL A 487 -0.35 -2.08 -35.88
N LEU A 488 0.35 -2.48 -36.97
CA LEU A 488 1.06 -3.78 -36.99
C LEU A 488 2.26 -3.77 -36.02
N ASP A 489 2.98 -2.65 -35.97
CA ASP A 489 4.09 -2.46 -35.04
C ASP A 489 3.61 -2.48 -33.56
N ASP A 490 2.50 -1.78 -33.26
CA ASP A 490 1.89 -1.83 -31.93
C ASP A 490 1.39 -3.24 -31.55
N ARG A 491 0.85 -4.02 -32.53
CA ARG A 491 0.43 -5.41 -32.29
C ARG A 491 1.61 -6.34 -31.99
N ALA A 492 2.76 -6.10 -32.61
CA ALA A 492 3.97 -6.89 -32.38
C ALA A 492 4.57 -6.70 -30.95
N GLU A 493 4.12 -5.69 -30.22
CA GLU A 493 4.51 -5.46 -28.83
C GLU A 493 3.75 -6.34 -27.82
N PHE A 494 2.63 -6.97 -28.22
CA PHE A 494 1.97 -7.95 -27.37
C PHE A 494 2.81 -9.24 -27.25
N ASP A 495 2.67 -9.97 -26.18
CA ASP A 495 3.27 -11.31 -26.05
C ASP A 495 2.59 -12.26 -27.06
N GLU A 496 1.25 -12.19 -27.18
CA GLU A 496 0.50 -12.80 -28.27
C GLU A 496 -0.66 -11.90 -28.70
N PHE A 497 -0.97 -11.89 -30.01
CA PHE A 497 -2.08 -11.14 -30.57
C PHE A 497 -2.87 -12.03 -31.54
N TRP A 498 -4.14 -12.25 -31.23
CA TRP A 498 -5.04 -13.09 -32.01
C TRP A 498 -6.02 -12.26 -32.83
N GLU A 499 -6.20 -12.67 -34.06
CA GLU A 499 -7.17 -12.13 -34.99
C GLU A 499 -8.18 -13.23 -35.30
N SER A 500 -9.46 -13.02 -34.98
CA SER A 500 -10.52 -13.97 -35.26
C SER A 500 -10.75 -14.12 -36.77
N GLU A 501 -11.15 -15.28 -37.23
CA GLU A 501 -11.59 -15.51 -38.58
C GLU A 501 -13.01 -14.96 -38.84
N GLU A 502 -13.76 -14.65 -37.77
CA GLU A 502 -15.14 -14.22 -37.81
C GLU A 502 -15.26 -12.68 -37.64
N LEU A 503 -16.40 -12.12 -38.06
CA LEU A 503 -16.67 -10.68 -38.00
C LEU A 503 -17.18 -10.20 -36.64
N GLY A 504 -17.19 -11.05 -35.64
CA GLY A 504 -17.60 -10.74 -34.28
C GLY A 504 -17.73 -11.96 -33.40
N ILE A 505 -17.61 -11.76 -32.10
CA ILE A 505 -17.64 -12.82 -31.09
C ILE A 505 -18.95 -13.65 -31.14
N GLU A 506 -20.08 -13.04 -31.54
CA GLU A 506 -21.33 -13.78 -31.67
C GLU A 506 -21.27 -14.82 -32.79
N ASP A 507 -20.50 -14.56 -33.84
CA ASP A 507 -20.30 -15.48 -34.96
C ASP A 507 -19.37 -16.65 -34.55
N VAL A 508 -18.33 -16.36 -33.75
CA VAL A 508 -17.46 -17.38 -33.13
C VAL A 508 -18.29 -18.32 -32.26
N LEU A 509 -19.15 -17.78 -31.39
CA LEU A 509 -19.98 -18.58 -30.49
C LEU A 509 -20.97 -19.48 -31.26
N VAL A 510 -21.67 -18.91 -32.25
CA VAL A 510 -22.67 -19.67 -33.01
C VAL A 510 -22.04 -20.77 -33.86
N LYS A 511 -20.84 -20.53 -34.41
CA LYS A 511 -20.11 -21.53 -35.20
C LYS A 511 -19.47 -22.62 -34.34
N GLY A 512 -18.92 -22.25 -33.19
CA GLY A 512 -18.17 -23.16 -32.33
C GLY A 512 -19.01 -23.97 -31.36
N ILE A 513 -20.22 -23.54 -31.02
CA ILE A 513 -21.09 -24.24 -30.05
C ILE A 513 -22.05 -25.18 -30.78
N PRO A 514 -22.21 -26.44 -30.37
CA PRO A 514 -23.13 -27.39 -31.01
C PRO A 514 -24.59 -26.91 -31.00
N ILE A 515 -25.35 -27.30 -32.04
CA ILE A 515 -26.76 -26.90 -32.23
C ILE A 515 -27.65 -27.33 -31.04
N GLU A 516 -27.38 -28.48 -30.43
CA GLU A 516 -28.15 -28.96 -29.29
C GLU A 516 -27.96 -28.04 -28.07
N THR A 517 -26.74 -27.58 -27.81
CA THR A 517 -26.44 -26.60 -26.74
C THR A 517 -27.09 -25.26 -27.05
N GLN A 518 -27.03 -24.78 -28.28
CA GLN A 518 -27.74 -23.59 -28.73
C GLN A 518 -29.26 -23.69 -28.53
N ARG A 519 -29.84 -24.88 -28.74
CA ARG A 519 -31.25 -25.15 -28.53
C ARG A 519 -31.62 -25.15 -27.03
N ARG A 520 -30.76 -25.74 -26.18
CA ARG A 520 -30.92 -25.67 -24.71
C ARG A 520 -30.94 -24.22 -24.24
N PHE A 521 -29.99 -23.43 -24.71
CA PHE A 521 -29.95 -21.98 -24.45
C PHE A 521 -31.22 -21.25 -24.87
N LEU A 522 -31.69 -21.40 -26.12
CA LEU A 522 -32.91 -20.74 -26.59
C LEU A 522 -34.14 -21.11 -25.75
N LYS A 523 -34.26 -22.38 -25.36
CA LYS A 523 -35.34 -22.87 -24.52
C LYS A 523 -35.33 -22.20 -23.14
N ASP A 524 -34.16 -22.02 -22.56
CA ASP A 524 -33.99 -21.35 -21.26
C ASP A 524 -34.31 -19.87 -21.38
N VAL A 525 -33.62 -19.13 -22.27
CA VAL A 525 -33.73 -17.67 -22.34
C VAL A 525 -35.07 -17.20 -22.90
N SER A 526 -35.81 -18.00 -23.68
CA SER A 526 -37.11 -17.61 -24.24
C SER A 526 -38.18 -17.35 -23.17
N GLY A 527 -38.00 -17.87 -21.95
CA GLY A 527 -38.85 -17.57 -20.80
C GLY A 527 -38.49 -16.32 -20.02
N ARG A 528 -37.37 -15.67 -20.34
CA ARG A 528 -36.93 -14.46 -19.62
C ARG A 528 -37.72 -13.22 -20.06
N ALA A 529 -37.97 -12.34 -19.13
CA ALA A 529 -38.73 -11.09 -19.39
C ALA A 529 -38.05 -10.17 -20.38
N ASP A 530 -36.72 -10.23 -20.48
CA ASP A 530 -35.87 -9.42 -21.36
C ASP A 530 -35.62 -10.08 -22.74
N TYR A 531 -36.16 -11.29 -22.98
CA TYR A 531 -36.03 -11.96 -24.26
C TYR A 531 -36.70 -11.16 -25.39
N PRO A 532 -36.08 -11.00 -26.58
CA PRO A 532 -36.59 -10.17 -27.67
C PRO A 532 -37.74 -10.86 -28.47
N THR A 533 -38.78 -11.29 -27.77
CA THR A 533 -39.92 -12.10 -28.31
C THR A 533 -40.57 -11.50 -29.54
N THR A 534 -40.73 -10.16 -29.56
CA THR A 534 -41.40 -9.48 -30.69
C THR A 534 -40.63 -9.60 -32.00
N ASN A 535 -39.30 -9.50 -31.94
CA ASN A 535 -38.46 -9.45 -33.13
C ASN A 535 -37.84 -10.83 -33.44
N HIS A 536 -37.66 -11.69 -32.42
CA HIS A 536 -36.99 -12.97 -32.53
C HIS A 536 -37.74 -14.04 -31.72
N PRO A 537 -39.00 -14.41 -32.08
CA PRO A 537 -39.76 -15.43 -31.36
C PRO A 537 -39.07 -16.79 -31.47
N PHE A 538 -39.06 -17.53 -30.37
CA PHE A 538 -38.57 -18.91 -30.34
C PHE A 538 -39.70 -19.90 -30.49
N ASP A 539 -39.63 -20.76 -31.49
CA ASP A 539 -40.48 -21.93 -31.66
C ASP A 539 -39.70 -23.17 -31.28
N PRO A 540 -40.12 -24.00 -30.30
CA PRO A 540 -39.46 -25.25 -29.96
C PRO A 540 -39.31 -26.23 -31.13
N ALA A 541 -40.13 -26.10 -32.17
CA ALA A 541 -40.09 -26.93 -33.41
C ALA A 541 -39.22 -26.36 -34.53
N ILE A 542 -38.42 -25.28 -34.24
CA ILE A 542 -37.50 -24.67 -35.21
C ILE A 542 -36.51 -25.71 -35.77
N ASP A 543 -36.27 -25.67 -37.09
CA ASP A 543 -35.30 -26.55 -37.75
C ASP A 543 -33.86 -26.30 -37.25
N ASP A 544 -33.04 -27.34 -37.19
CA ASP A 544 -31.63 -27.23 -36.77
C ASP A 544 -30.82 -26.28 -37.63
N THR A 545 -31.16 -26.11 -38.92
CA THR A 545 -30.53 -25.13 -39.84
C THR A 545 -30.81 -23.68 -39.49
N ASP A 546 -31.91 -23.39 -38.78
CA ASP A 546 -32.35 -22.06 -38.40
C ASP A 546 -31.92 -21.67 -36.97
N VAL A 547 -31.61 -22.64 -36.13
CA VAL A 547 -31.17 -22.43 -34.75
C VAL A 547 -29.98 -21.46 -34.66
N PRO A 548 -28.88 -21.64 -35.38
CA PRO A 548 -27.73 -20.73 -35.33
C PRO A 548 -28.09 -19.30 -35.76
N THR A 549 -28.95 -19.16 -36.75
CA THR A 549 -29.43 -17.85 -37.23
C THR A 549 -30.22 -17.12 -36.16
N LEU A 550 -31.09 -17.83 -35.44
CA LEU A 550 -31.88 -17.27 -34.34
C LEU A 550 -31.00 -16.89 -33.14
N VAL A 551 -30.09 -17.79 -32.72
CA VAL A 551 -29.14 -17.50 -31.64
C VAL A 551 -28.31 -16.24 -31.94
N ARG A 552 -27.74 -16.14 -33.14
CA ARG A 552 -27.00 -14.95 -33.58
C ARG A 552 -27.82 -13.66 -33.46
N LYS A 553 -29.09 -13.69 -33.90
CA LYS A 553 -29.99 -12.54 -33.78
C LYS A 553 -30.30 -12.16 -32.35
N VAL A 554 -30.49 -13.16 -31.48
CA VAL A 554 -30.76 -12.96 -30.05
C VAL A 554 -29.54 -12.36 -29.37
N LEU A 555 -28.32 -12.92 -29.61
CA LEU A 555 -27.08 -12.39 -29.05
C LEU A 555 -26.83 -10.93 -29.51
N LYS A 556 -26.99 -10.64 -30.81
CA LYS A 556 -26.85 -9.26 -31.33
C LYS A 556 -27.88 -8.29 -30.79
N ALA A 557 -29.11 -8.75 -30.48
CA ALA A 557 -30.15 -7.92 -29.87
C ALA A 557 -29.92 -7.68 -28.38
N ARG A 558 -29.10 -8.50 -27.72
CA ARG A 558 -28.80 -8.47 -26.26
C ARG A 558 -27.30 -8.49 -25.99
N LYS A 559 -26.57 -7.57 -26.63
CA LYS A 559 -25.11 -7.41 -26.48
C LYS A 559 -24.69 -6.88 -25.10
N GLY A 560 -23.47 -7.23 -24.71
CA GLY A 560 -22.73 -6.68 -23.59
C GLY A 560 -23.15 -7.19 -22.22
N GLU A 561 -22.51 -6.62 -21.20
CA GLU A 561 -22.68 -7.01 -19.79
C GLU A 561 -24.12 -6.90 -19.28
N ALA A 562 -24.88 -5.93 -19.76
CA ALA A 562 -26.23 -5.64 -19.25
C ALA A 562 -27.20 -6.83 -19.40
N TYR A 563 -27.00 -7.67 -20.40
CA TYR A 563 -27.85 -8.82 -20.69
C TYR A 563 -27.17 -10.18 -20.48
N ALA A 564 -25.87 -10.22 -20.64
CA ALA A 564 -25.00 -11.40 -20.45
C ALA A 564 -25.41 -12.66 -21.25
N TYR A 565 -26.19 -12.50 -22.36
CA TYR A 565 -26.72 -13.64 -23.11
C TYR A 565 -25.62 -14.51 -23.73
N ALA A 566 -24.51 -13.91 -24.11
CA ALA A 566 -23.34 -14.65 -24.61
C ALA A 566 -22.71 -15.54 -23.52
N ALA A 567 -22.59 -15.04 -22.30
CA ALA A 567 -22.11 -15.83 -21.15
C ALA A 567 -23.10 -16.96 -20.80
N VAL A 568 -24.42 -16.68 -20.81
CA VAL A 568 -25.45 -17.69 -20.57
C VAL A 568 -25.41 -18.80 -21.63
N LEU A 569 -25.13 -18.50 -22.89
CA LEU A 569 -24.95 -19.52 -23.94
C LEU A 569 -23.77 -20.45 -23.60
N ILE A 570 -22.66 -19.89 -23.12
CA ILE A 570 -21.46 -20.65 -22.71
C ILE A 570 -21.75 -21.50 -21.48
N GLU A 571 -22.50 -21.01 -20.50
CA GLU A 571 -22.90 -21.75 -19.31
C GLU A 571 -23.68 -23.04 -19.62
N HIS A 572 -24.36 -23.09 -20.79
CA HIS A 572 -25.00 -24.32 -21.28
C HIS A 572 -24.02 -25.36 -21.85
N CYS A 573 -22.73 -25.03 -22.03
CA CYS A 573 -21.71 -25.99 -22.41
C CYS A 573 -21.32 -26.87 -21.22
N GLU A 574 -21.39 -28.17 -21.37
CA GLU A 574 -21.11 -29.17 -20.32
C GLU A 574 -19.72 -29.80 -20.46
N THR A 575 -19.15 -29.73 -21.65
CA THR A 575 -17.84 -30.31 -21.99
C THR A 575 -16.99 -29.32 -22.76
N GLU A 576 -15.66 -29.56 -22.78
CA GLU A 576 -14.71 -28.76 -23.57
C GLU A 576 -15.06 -28.77 -25.07
N ALA A 577 -15.50 -29.93 -25.59
CA ALA A 577 -15.87 -30.09 -26.99
C ALA A 577 -17.10 -29.28 -27.43
N GLU A 578 -17.89 -28.77 -26.48
CA GLU A 578 -19.01 -27.86 -26.75
C GLU A 578 -18.60 -26.37 -26.76
N LEU A 579 -17.36 -26.06 -26.35
CA LEU A 579 -16.83 -24.69 -26.37
C LEU A 579 -16.21 -24.36 -27.75
N PRO A 580 -16.20 -23.07 -28.17
CA PRO A 580 -15.49 -22.63 -29.36
C PRO A 580 -13.98 -22.88 -29.22
N THR A 581 -13.42 -23.71 -30.11
CA THR A 581 -12.00 -24.15 -30.07
C THR A 581 -11.06 -22.95 -30.08
N GLU A 582 -11.35 -21.90 -30.87
CA GLU A 582 -10.55 -20.67 -30.94
C GLU A 582 -10.38 -20.04 -29.54
N LEU A 583 -11.47 -19.92 -28.76
CA LEU A 583 -11.42 -19.30 -27.41
C LEU A 583 -10.73 -20.23 -26.39
N VAL A 584 -10.92 -21.55 -26.55
CA VAL A 584 -10.23 -22.55 -25.72
C VAL A 584 -8.73 -22.48 -25.91
N ASP A 585 -8.27 -22.46 -27.17
CA ASP A 585 -6.85 -22.42 -27.50
C ASP A 585 -6.17 -21.15 -26.96
N MET A 586 -6.82 -19.99 -27.09
CA MET A 586 -6.33 -18.72 -26.54
C MET A 586 -6.19 -18.80 -25.00
N LEU A 587 -7.21 -19.27 -24.31
CA LEU A 587 -7.21 -19.36 -22.84
C LEU A 587 -6.19 -20.35 -22.31
N VAL A 588 -6.01 -21.48 -23.00
CA VAL A 588 -5.00 -22.50 -22.66
C VAL A 588 -3.59 -21.95 -22.89
N ALA A 589 -3.36 -21.16 -23.96
CA ALA A 589 -2.07 -20.53 -24.21
C ALA A 589 -1.73 -19.52 -23.10
N ILE A 590 -2.69 -18.66 -22.72
CA ILE A 590 -2.52 -17.69 -21.61
C ILE A 590 -2.17 -18.41 -20.30
N ASP A 591 -2.90 -19.47 -19.94
CA ASP A 591 -2.66 -20.24 -18.72
C ASP A 591 -1.29 -20.93 -18.73
N ALA A 592 -0.91 -21.52 -19.86
CA ALA A 592 0.39 -22.18 -20.01
C ALA A 592 1.57 -21.20 -19.86
N GLU A 593 1.45 -20.00 -20.41
CA GLU A 593 2.47 -18.97 -20.30
C GLU A 593 2.64 -18.49 -18.85
N LEU A 594 1.54 -18.31 -18.10
CA LEU A 594 1.58 -17.83 -16.73
C LEU A 594 2.02 -18.89 -15.71
N ARG A 595 1.83 -20.18 -15.99
CA ARG A 595 2.30 -21.28 -15.12
C ARG A 595 3.80 -21.45 -15.11
N GLY A 596 4.49 -21.08 -16.18
CA GLY A 596 5.96 -21.14 -16.28
C GLY A 596 6.67 -20.06 -15.50
N GLU A 597 5.97 -19.03 -15.06
CA GLU A 597 6.55 -17.92 -14.31
C GLU A 597 6.21 -18.05 -12.82
N PRO A 598 7.22 -18.00 -11.91
CA PRO A 598 6.95 -17.91 -10.49
C PRO A 598 6.06 -16.68 -10.23
N GLU A 599 5.08 -16.80 -9.33
CA GLU A 599 4.35 -15.63 -8.85
C GLU A 599 5.37 -14.55 -8.47
N VAL A 600 5.28 -13.39 -9.09
CA VAL A 600 6.15 -12.27 -8.76
C VAL A 600 5.84 -11.89 -7.31
N GLY A 601 6.57 -12.50 -6.36
CA GLY A 601 6.41 -12.26 -4.93
C GLY A 601 6.32 -13.48 -4.01
N PHE A 602 6.27 -14.71 -4.53
CA PHE A 602 6.31 -15.89 -3.67
C PHE A 602 7.59 -16.68 -3.93
N ASP A 603 8.60 -16.50 -3.09
CA ASP A 603 9.73 -17.41 -2.98
C ASP A 603 9.36 -18.46 -1.91
N PRO A 604 9.06 -19.72 -2.29
CA PRO A 604 8.72 -20.76 -1.33
C PRO A 604 9.90 -21.16 -0.43
N GLU A 605 11.13 -20.76 -0.76
CA GLU A 605 12.31 -20.98 0.08
C GLU A 605 12.57 -19.79 1.04
N ALA A 606 11.92 -18.65 0.84
CA ALA A 606 11.96 -17.48 1.74
C ALA A 606 10.88 -17.54 2.84
N THR A 607 10.34 -18.71 3.17
CA THR A 607 9.53 -18.87 4.39
C THR A 607 10.44 -18.79 5.61
N VAL A 608 10.79 -17.57 6.00
CA VAL A 608 11.06 -17.28 7.41
C VAL A 608 9.77 -17.60 8.15
N PRO A 609 9.78 -18.50 9.15
CA PRO A 609 8.58 -18.74 9.93
C PRO A 609 8.12 -17.40 10.49
N ILE A 610 6.89 -17.03 10.20
CA ILE A 610 6.21 -15.95 10.89
C ILE A 610 6.12 -16.43 12.34
N THR A 611 7.13 -16.14 13.14
CA THR A 611 6.95 -16.10 14.57
C THR A 611 6.07 -14.86 14.77
N ASP A 612 4.78 -15.10 14.96
CA ASP A 612 3.91 -14.17 15.63
C ASP A 612 4.58 -13.87 16.97
N SER A 613 5.43 -12.85 17.00
CA SER A 613 5.69 -12.13 18.22
C SER A 613 4.42 -11.31 18.46
N GLU A 614 3.34 -11.96 18.86
CA GLU A 614 2.43 -11.39 19.80
C GLU A 614 3.31 -10.95 20.98
N GLU A 615 3.70 -9.68 20.99
CA GLU A 615 3.95 -9.01 22.25
C GLU A 615 2.64 -9.16 23.04
N ALA A 616 2.60 -10.20 23.84
CA ALA A 616 1.59 -10.41 24.85
C ALA A 616 1.56 -9.14 25.67
N ASP A 617 0.45 -8.44 25.59
CA ASP A 617 0.08 -7.41 26.54
C ASP A 617 0.15 -8.08 27.93
N PRO A 618 1.05 -7.70 28.83
CA PRO A 618 1.05 -8.28 30.16
C PRO A 618 -0.06 -7.59 30.92
N GLU A 619 -1.22 -8.17 30.95
CA GLU A 619 -2.24 -7.96 31.99
C GLU A 619 -3.63 -8.32 31.48
N VAL A 620 -3.99 -9.58 31.60
CA VAL A 620 -5.21 -10.01 32.30
C VAL A 620 -4.94 -11.43 32.80
N ALA A 621 -4.36 -11.53 33.97
CA ALA A 621 -4.42 -12.74 34.76
C ALA A 621 -5.88 -12.91 35.25
N THR A 622 -6.67 -13.66 34.51
CA THR A 622 -7.91 -14.20 35.05
C THR A 622 -7.52 -15.34 36.01
N GLU A 623 -7.70 -15.10 37.30
CA GLU A 623 -7.73 -16.15 38.32
C GLU A 623 -8.69 -17.25 37.87
N THR A 624 -8.13 -18.40 37.55
CA THR A 624 -8.89 -19.64 37.45
C THR A 624 -9.05 -20.19 38.85
N THR A 625 -10.24 -20.11 39.38
CA THR A 625 -10.70 -20.87 40.57
C THR A 625 -10.51 -22.36 40.32
N PRO A 626 -9.91 -23.13 41.29
CA PRO A 626 -9.82 -24.57 41.14
C PRO A 626 -11.19 -25.24 41.32
N PRO A 627 -11.44 -26.39 40.67
CA PRO A 627 -12.71 -27.10 40.80
C PRO A 627 -12.86 -27.70 42.22
N GLU A 628 -14.05 -27.51 42.80
CA GLU A 628 -14.49 -28.17 44.03
C GLU A 628 -14.43 -29.69 43.86
N GLU A 629 -13.65 -30.35 44.73
CA GLU A 629 -13.75 -31.79 44.98
C GLU A 629 -15.10 -32.09 45.65
N THR A 630 -15.95 -32.82 44.96
CA THR A 630 -17.09 -33.50 45.58
C THR A 630 -16.60 -34.68 46.36
N ALA A 631 -16.65 -34.60 47.72
CA ALA A 631 -16.53 -35.75 48.57
C ALA A 631 -17.92 -36.32 48.84
N GLU A 632 -18.13 -37.55 48.42
CA GLU A 632 -19.19 -38.44 48.94
C GLU A 632 -18.89 -38.79 50.41
N THR A 633 -19.80 -38.58 51.27
CA THR A 633 -20.50 -39.46 52.22
C THR A 633 -21.49 -38.63 53.04
#